data_c246dc3d471c9e4fb9bf182640500330
#
_entry.id   c246dc3d471c9e4fb9bf182640500330
#
_cell.length_a   1.000
_cell.length_b   1.000
_cell.length_c   1.000
_cell.angle_alpha   90.00
_cell.angle_beta   90.00
_cell.angle_gamma   90.00
#
_symmetry.space_group_name_H-M   'P 1'
#
loop_
_entity.id
_entity.type
_entity.pdbx_description
1 polymer ?
#
loop_
_entity_poly.entity_id
_entity_poly.type
_entity_poly.pdbx_seq_one_letter_code
_entity_poly.pdbx_strand_id
1 'polypeptide(L)'
;LFELVTDATFPEHEVNTEKGVVIDEIHSYKDTPSEDIYDRFEEMLFKGHPLSGPILGTTASVKKISREELLKFVKEKFVPQRMAFTIVADIEEKKMEKEVLKLTDKFFKDKDMESQDKTSHITPEPEQFDRTVSKRNHQANCIIGGLAPSLYQEKERLATVLLCNILGGPASNSILNSILREKNGWVYGVEC
;
A
#
# COMPACT_ATOMS: atom_id res chain seq x y z
N LEU A 1 9.77 -20.08 5.32
CA LEU A 1 8.58 -19.23 5.02
C LEU A 1 7.37 -19.64 5.86
N PHE A 2 6.95 -20.93 5.86
CA PHE A 2 5.78 -21.37 6.61
C PHE A 2 5.91 -21.06 8.11
N GLU A 3 7.03 -21.43 8.74
CA GLU A 3 7.28 -21.13 10.17
C GLU A 3 7.23 -19.63 10.47
N LEU A 4 7.79 -18.79 9.59
CA LEU A 4 7.77 -17.35 9.74
C LEU A 4 6.33 -16.78 9.80
N VAL A 5 5.44 -17.38 9.01
CA VAL A 5 4.04 -16.91 8.90
C VAL A 5 3.13 -17.51 9.99
N THR A 6 3.41 -18.76 10.43
CA THR A 6 2.51 -19.49 11.33
C THR A 6 2.93 -19.46 12.79
N ASP A 7 4.23 -19.34 13.07
CA ASP A 7 4.82 -19.54 14.40
C ASP A 7 5.48 -18.27 14.95
N ALA A 8 5.15 -17.10 14.42
CA ALA A 8 5.64 -15.83 14.91
C ALA A 8 5.21 -15.59 16.37
N THR A 9 6.16 -15.33 17.24
CA THR A 9 5.94 -15.22 18.69
C THR A 9 5.77 -13.81 19.21
N PHE A 10 6.18 -12.81 18.43
CA PHE A 10 6.12 -11.38 18.77
C PHE A 10 6.65 -11.08 20.20
N PRO A 11 7.94 -11.31 20.48
CA PRO A 11 8.48 -11.00 21.82
C PRO A 11 8.22 -9.53 22.19
N GLU A 12 7.80 -9.26 23.41
CA GLU A 12 7.37 -7.93 23.87
C GLU A 12 8.43 -6.85 23.63
N HIS A 13 9.69 -7.18 23.87
CA HIS A 13 10.79 -6.23 23.68
C HIS A 13 11.01 -5.90 22.19
N GLU A 14 10.85 -6.88 21.29
CA GLU A 14 10.94 -6.65 19.84
C GLU A 14 9.76 -5.81 19.34
N VAL A 15 8.54 -6.09 19.81
CA VAL A 15 7.37 -5.28 19.48
C VAL A 15 7.59 -3.81 19.89
N ASN A 16 8.17 -3.57 21.06
CA ASN A 16 8.44 -2.20 21.54
C ASN A 16 9.56 -1.53 20.74
N THR A 17 10.59 -2.26 20.33
CA THR A 17 11.66 -1.77 19.46
C THR A 17 11.08 -1.39 18.09
N GLU A 18 10.29 -2.28 17.48
CA GLU A 18 9.69 -2.07 16.17
C GLU A 18 8.72 -0.89 16.15
N LYS A 19 7.95 -0.67 17.23
CA LYS A 19 7.14 0.56 17.37
C LYS A 19 7.98 1.83 17.28
N GLY A 20 9.17 1.84 17.84
CA GLY A 20 10.11 2.95 17.70
C GLY A 20 10.49 3.19 16.25
N VAL A 21 10.89 2.12 15.56
CA VAL A 21 11.27 2.16 14.13
C VAL A 21 10.12 2.70 13.27
N VAL A 22 8.89 2.17 13.43
CA VAL A 22 7.72 2.63 12.67
C VAL A 22 7.38 4.10 12.98
N ILE A 23 7.55 4.54 14.21
CA ILE A 23 7.32 5.95 14.59
C ILE A 23 8.36 6.87 13.92
N ASP A 24 9.60 6.46 13.85
CA ASP A 24 10.67 7.21 13.16
C ASP A 24 10.40 7.25 11.66
N GLU A 25 9.89 6.16 11.07
CA GLU A 25 9.45 6.12 9.68
C GLU A 25 8.29 7.10 9.42
N ILE A 26 7.25 7.12 10.29
CA ILE A 26 6.15 8.10 10.21
C ILE A 26 6.69 9.55 10.23
N HIS A 27 7.68 9.84 11.07
CA HIS A 27 8.28 11.17 11.11
C HIS A 27 9.04 11.49 9.83
N SER A 28 9.81 10.55 9.31
CA SER A 28 10.55 10.68 8.05
C SER A 28 9.62 10.99 6.87
N TYR A 29 8.49 10.27 6.75
CA TYR A 29 7.49 10.56 5.72
C TYR A 29 6.91 11.97 5.84
N LYS A 30 6.58 12.41 7.06
CA LYS A 30 6.06 13.78 7.31
C LYS A 30 7.06 14.88 7.02
N ASP A 31 8.34 14.60 7.18
CA ASP A 31 9.44 15.54 6.93
C ASP A 31 9.87 15.53 5.45
N THR A 32 9.36 14.58 4.65
CA THR A 32 9.60 14.49 3.21
C THR A 32 8.39 15.03 2.45
N PRO A 33 8.45 16.27 1.90
CA PRO A 33 7.27 16.91 1.28
C PRO A 33 6.68 16.15 0.10
N SER A 34 7.51 15.44 -0.66
CA SER A 34 7.09 14.60 -1.80
C SER A 34 6.27 13.38 -1.36
N GLU A 35 6.48 12.87 -0.16
CA GLU A 35 5.72 11.75 0.39
C GLU A 35 4.47 12.22 1.15
N ASP A 36 4.63 13.24 2.03
CA ASP A 36 3.53 13.79 2.84
C ASP A 36 2.37 14.32 1.97
N ILE A 37 2.64 14.77 0.75
CA ILE A 37 1.59 15.27 -0.14
C ILE A 37 0.68 14.14 -0.65
N TYR A 38 1.19 12.92 -0.86
CA TYR A 38 0.39 11.76 -1.25
C TYR A 38 -0.56 11.36 -0.13
N ASP A 39 -0.07 11.19 1.09
CA ASP A 39 -0.90 10.86 2.24
C ASP A 39 -2.04 11.88 2.42
N ARG A 40 -1.73 13.17 2.30
CA ARG A 40 -2.74 14.24 2.41
C ARG A 40 -3.73 14.24 1.26
N PHE A 41 -3.29 13.94 0.06
CA PHE A 41 -4.18 13.84 -1.09
C PHE A 41 -5.14 12.66 -0.94
N GLU A 42 -4.65 11.49 -0.53
CA GLU A 42 -5.46 10.30 -0.30
C GLU A 42 -6.43 10.49 0.87
N GLU A 43 -6.01 11.15 1.96
CA GLU A 43 -6.88 11.51 3.08
C GLU A 43 -8.09 12.32 2.63
N MET A 44 -7.89 13.27 1.72
CA MET A 44 -8.98 14.10 1.17
C MET A 44 -9.81 13.36 0.13
N LEU A 45 -9.15 12.64 -0.78
CA LEU A 45 -9.81 11.90 -1.86
C LEU A 45 -10.72 10.80 -1.32
N PHE A 46 -10.27 10.07 -0.29
CA PHE A 46 -10.99 8.95 0.30
C PHE A 46 -11.66 9.29 1.63
N LYS A 47 -11.95 10.55 1.88
CA LYS A 47 -12.55 11.02 3.14
C LYS A 47 -13.74 10.17 3.55
N GLY A 48 -13.71 9.62 4.77
CA GLY A 48 -14.75 8.74 5.31
C GLY A 48 -14.66 7.28 4.86
N HIS A 49 -13.72 6.93 4.01
CA HIS A 49 -13.43 5.57 3.59
C HIS A 49 -12.18 5.04 4.30
N PRO A 50 -12.04 3.71 4.57
CA PRO A 50 -10.84 3.15 5.19
C PRO A 50 -9.51 3.47 4.47
N LEU A 51 -9.54 3.72 3.15
CA LEU A 51 -8.37 4.13 2.37
C LEU A 51 -7.87 5.56 2.67
N SER A 52 -8.63 6.37 3.42
CA SER A 52 -8.19 7.71 3.80
C SER A 52 -7.11 7.72 4.90
N GLY A 53 -6.89 6.60 5.57
CA GLY A 53 -5.89 6.52 6.62
C GLY A 53 -4.49 6.25 6.07
N PRO A 54 -3.44 6.87 6.63
CA PRO A 54 -2.08 6.59 6.23
C PRO A 54 -1.72 5.12 6.51
N ILE A 55 -0.98 4.49 5.59
CA ILE A 55 -0.61 3.06 5.68
C ILE A 55 0.15 2.75 6.97
N LEU A 56 1.07 3.61 7.37
CA LEU A 56 1.83 3.46 8.61
C LEU A 56 0.99 3.77 9.87
N GLY A 57 -0.22 4.28 9.70
CA GLY A 57 -1.02 4.77 10.80
C GLY A 57 -0.50 6.10 11.39
N THR A 58 -0.71 6.29 12.67
CA THR A 58 -0.25 7.48 13.41
C THR A 58 0.63 7.08 14.58
N THR A 59 1.50 7.97 15.03
CA THR A 59 2.29 7.78 16.27
C THR A 59 1.40 7.33 17.44
N ALA A 60 0.18 7.86 17.53
CA ALA A 60 -0.76 7.51 18.61
C ALA A 60 -1.34 6.11 18.43
N SER A 61 -1.67 5.70 17.19
CA SER A 61 -2.19 4.34 16.92
C SER A 61 -1.09 3.30 17.12
N VAL A 62 0.12 3.53 16.61
CA VAL A 62 1.25 2.60 16.75
C VAL A 62 1.61 2.37 18.23
N LYS A 63 1.65 3.43 19.04
CA LYS A 63 1.91 3.30 20.49
C LYS A 63 0.89 2.42 21.22
N LYS A 64 -0.36 2.41 20.76
CA LYS A 64 -1.45 1.64 21.39
C LYS A 64 -1.44 0.16 21.05
N ILE A 65 -0.86 -0.25 19.93
CA ILE A 65 -0.82 -1.66 19.51
C ILE A 65 -0.15 -2.49 20.61
N SER A 66 -0.82 -3.53 21.09
CA SER A 66 -0.28 -4.47 22.06
C SER A 66 0.18 -5.77 21.38
N ARG A 67 1.02 -6.53 22.08
CA ARG A 67 1.41 -7.88 21.63
C ARG A 67 0.19 -8.79 21.48
N GLU A 68 -0.76 -8.71 22.40
CA GLU A 68 -1.99 -9.48 22.38
C GLU A 68 -2.84 -9.18 21.13
N GLU A 69 -2.93 -7.91 20.75
CA GLU A 69 -3.61 -7.50 19.51
C GLU A 69 -2.92 -8.04 18.26
N LEU A 70 -1.59 -8.04 18.21
CA LEU A 70 -0.83 -8.65 17.11
C LEU A 70 -1.07 -10.15 17.01
N LEU A 71 -1.00 -10.88 18.13
CA LEU A 71 -1.28 -12.31 18.17
C LEU A 71 -2.72 -12.62 17.75
N LYS A 72 -3.68 -11.82 18.20
CA LYS A 72 -5.09 -11.93 17.80
C LYS A 72 -5.24 -11.70 16.31
N PHE A 73 -4.64 -10.65 15.78
CA PHE A 73 -4.68 -10.33 14.35
C PHE A 73 -4.13 -11.48 13.49
N VAL A 74 -2.95 -12.01 13.86
CA VAL A 74 -2.35 -13.16 13.13
C VAL A 74 -3.27 -14.38 13.20
N LYS A 75 -3.81 -14.69 14.38
CA LYS A 75 -4.74 -15.82 14.54
C LYS A 75 -5.99 -15.69 13.65
N GLU A 76 -6.54 -14.48 13.53
CA GLU A 76 -7.76 -14.22 12.76
C GLU A 76 -7.53 -14.04 11.26
N LYS A 77 -6.38 -13.49 10.88
CA LYS A 77 -6.13 -13.06 9.50
C LYS A 77 -5.17 -13.98 8.74
N PHE A 78 -4.24 -14.64 9.43
CA PHE A 78 -3.27 -15.53 8.81
C PHE A 78 -3.82 -16.95 8.74
N VAL A 79 -4.87 -17.09 7.95
CA VAL A 79 -5.56 -18.36 7.69
C VAL A 79 -5.43 -18.75 6.22
N PRO A 80 -5.41 -20.05 5.88
CA PRO A 80 -5.17 -20.54 4.51
C PRO A 80 -6.05 -19.88 3.45
N GLN A 81 -7.32 -19.61 3.78
CA GLN A 81 -8.32 -19.02 2.88
C GLN A 81 -8.00 -17.57 2.46
N ARG A 82 -7.09 -16.91 3.18
CA ARG A 82 -6.66 -15.54 2.92
C ARG A 82 -5.22 -15.45 2.43
N MET A 83 -4.59 -16.58 2.15
CA MET A 83 -3.21 -16.67 1.72
C MET A 83 -3.14 -17.17 0.29
N ALA A 84 -2.22 -16.61 -0.47
CA ALA A 84 -1.77 -17.13 -1.76
C ALA A 84 -0.28 -17.47 -1.64
N PHE A 85 0.07 -18.70 -2.00
CA PHE A 85 1.46 -19.13 -2.05
C PHE A 85 1.87 -19.36 -3.49
N THR A 86 2.89 -18.63 -3.94
CA THR A 86 3.45 -18.77 -5.29
C THR A 86 4.92 -19.15 -5.18
N ILE A 87 5.33 -20.12 -5.96
CA ILE A 87 6.73 -20.56 -6.03
C ILE A 87 7.21 -20.60 -7.47
N VAL A 88 8.40 -20.09 -7.71
CA VAL A 88 9.11 -20.19 -8.97
C VAL A 88 10.48 -20.81 -8.69
N ALA A 89 10.75 -22.00 -9.26
CA ALA A 89 12.00 -22.73 -9.00
C ALA A 89 12.31 -23.67 -10.17
N ASP A 90 13.57 -24.00 -10.34
CA ASP A 90 14.03 -24.99 -11.30
C ASP A 90 13.92 -26.42 -10.69
N ILE A 91 12.68 -26.86 -10.47
CA ILE A 91 12.34 -28.16 -9.89
C ILE A 91 11.13 -28.71 -10.63
N GLU A 92 11.07 -30.02 -10.81
CA GLU A 92 9.91 -30.70 -11.40
C GLU A 92 8.61 -30.35 -10.65
N GLU A 93 7.59 -29.91 -11.37
CA GLU A 93 6.31 -29.42 -10.82
C GLU A 93 5.67 -30.40 -9.84
N LYS A 94 5.54 -31.69 -10.22
CA LYS A 94 4.93 -32.72 -9.36
C LYS A 94 5.69 -32.94 -8.05
N LYS A 95 7.01 -32.82 -8.09
CA LYS A 95 7.86 -32.93 -6.90
C LYS A 95 7.64 -31.71 -5.98
N MET A 96 7.58 -30.53 -6.57
CA MET A 96 7.32 -29.29 -5.86
C MET A 96 5.95 -29.32 -5.20
N GLU A 97 4.90 -29.64 -5.96
CA GLU A 97 3.54 -29.75 -5.46
C GLU A 97 3.44 -30.69 -4.25
N LYS A 98 4.05 -31.87 -4.32
CA LYS A 98 4.08 -32.83 -3.22
C LYS A 98 4.73 -32.27 -1.94
N GLU A 99 5.84 -31.57 -2.08
CA GLU A 99 6.51 -30.96 -0.92
C GLU A 99 5.73 -29.79 -0.34
N VAL A 100 5.11 -28.95 -1.19
CA VAL A 100 4.26 -27.84 -0.75
C VAL A 100 3.02 -28.38 -0.02
N LEU A 101 2.32 -29.37 -0.55
CA LEU A 101 1.17 -29.98 0.10
C LEU A 101 1.54 -30.56 1.46
N LYS A 102 2.66 -31.25 1.56
CA LYS A 102 3.17 -31.80 2.84
C LYS A 102 3.43 -30.68 3.88
N LEU A 103 4.00 -29.56 3.45
CA LEU A 103 4.22 -28.42 4.32
C LEU A 103 2.90 -27.74 4.71
N THR A 104 1.98 -27.59 3.76
CA THR A 104 0.65 -27.04 4.01
C THR A 104 -0.10 -27.87 5.05
N ASP A 105 -0.11 -29.19 4.89
CA ASP A 105 -0.73 -30.10 5.87
C ASP A 105 -0.10 -29.97 7.26
N LYS A 106 1.23 -29.87 7.33
CA LYS A 106 1.94 -29.69 8.60
C LYS A 106 1.54 -28.43 9.35
N PHE A 107 1.42 -27.30 8.64
CA PHE A 107 1.26 -25.97 9.27
C PHE A 107 -0.20 -25.50 9.38
N PHE A 108 -1.12 -26.07 8.59
CA PHE A 108 -2.51 -25.60 8.50
C PHE A 108 -3.58 -26.65 8.78
N LYS A 109 -3.20 -27.88 9.12
CA LYS A 109 -4.11 -29.02 9.29
C LYS A 109 -5.28 -28.78 10.26
N ASP A 110 -5.06 -27.99 11.30
CA ASP A 110 -6.02 -27.75 12.37
C ASP A 110 -6.61 -26.31 12.32
N LYS A 111 -6.40 -25.58 11.22
CA LYS A 111 -6.96 -24.22 11.07
C LYS A 111 -8.32 -24.31 10.37
N ASP A 112 -9.35 -23.82 11.06
CA ASP A 112 -10.72 -23.78 10.57
C ASP A 112 -10.83 -23.17 9.18
N MET A 113 -11.57 -23.85 8.32
CA MET A 113 -11.74 -23.54 6.90
C MET A 113 -12.93 -22.59 6.62
N GLU A 114 -13.49 -21.94 7.62
CA GLU A 114 -14.61 -21.02 7.39
C GLU A 114 -14.15 -19.68 6.82
N SER A 115 -14.43 -19.48 5.54
CA SER A 115 -14.28 -18.19 4.88
C SER A 115 -15.42 -17.26 5.29
N GLN A 116 -15.16 -16.30 6.17
CA GLN A 116 -16.16 -15.33 6.63
C GLN A 116 -15.94 -13.91 6.06
N ASP A 117 -15.32 -13.73 4.93
CA ASP A 117 -15.22 -12.39 4.38
C ASP A 117 -16.13 -12.16 3.17
N LYS A 118 -17.29 -11.65 3.50
CA LYS A 118 -17.99 -10.74 2.60
C LYS A 118 -17.37 -9.36 2.80
N THR A 119 -16.25 -9.08 2.15
CA THR A 119 -15.77 -7.72 2.02
C THR A 119 -16.84 -6.94 1.26
N SER A 120 -17.59 -6.11 1.99
CA SER A 120 -18.43 -5.10 1.35
C SER A 120 -17.48 -4.12 0.66
N HIS A 121 -17.41 -4.17 -0.66
CA HIS A 121 -16.70 -3.18 -1.44
C HIS A 121 -17.49 -1.87 -1.35
N ILE A 122 -17.11 -1.01 -0.41
CA ILE A 122 -17.60 0.36 -0.38
C ILE A 122 -16.84 1.07 -1.49
N THR A 123 -17.56 1.54 -2.50
CA THR A 123 -16.95 2.38 -3.54
C THR A 123 -16.80 3.78 -2.97
N PRO A 124 -15.60 4.35 -2.92
CA PRO A 124 -15.42 5.72 -2.47
C PRO A 124 -16.09 6.69 -3.45
N GLU A 125 -16.80 7.67 -2.94
CA GLU A 125 -17.37 8.78 -3.70
C GLU A 125 -16.63 10.07 -3.33
N PRO A 126 -15.55 10.41 -4.05
CA PRO A 126 -14.73 11.57 -3.71
C PRO A 126 -15.49 12.88 -3.99
N GLU A 127 -15.43 13.78 -3.04
CA GLU A 127 -15.82 15.17 -3.24
C GLU A 127 -14.70 15.93 -3.95
N GLN A 128 -15.06 16.88 -4.80
CA GLN A 128 -14.06 17.76 -5.41
C GLN A 128 -13.45 18.68 -4.34
N PHE A 129 -12.14 18.80 -4.35
CA PHE A 129 -11.42 19.69 -3.45
C PHE A 129 -10.28 20.42 -4.17
N ASP A 130 -9.94 21.60 -3.63
CA ASP A 130 -8.73 22.37 -3.94
C ASP A 130 -8.13 22.81 -2.60
N ARG A 131 -6.90 22.44 -2.32
CA ARG A 131 -6.25 22.67 -1.04
C ARG A 131 -4.81 23.07 -1.19
N THR A 132 -4.46 24.22 -0.62
CA THR A 132 -3.07 24.64 -0.46
C THR A 132 -2.67 24.60 1.01
N VAL A 133 -1.51 24.00 1.29
CA VAL A 133 -0.92 23.93 2.64
C VAL A 133 0.46 24.56 2.61
N SER A 134 0.67 25.57 3.45
CA SER A 134 2.01 26.18 3.62
C SER A 134 2.83 25.41 4.65
N LYS A 135 4.03 25.00 4.27
CA LYS A 135 5.04 24.38 5.14
C LYS A 135 6.36 25.15 5.06
N ARG A 136 7.21 24.98 6.09
CA ARG A 136 8.57 25.54 6.09
C ARG A 136 9.52 24.62 5.29
N ASN A 137 9.35 24.60 3.97
CA ASN A 137 10.24 23.89 3.05
C ASN A 137 10.59 24.81 1.88
N HIS A 138 11.57 24.39 1.08
CA HIS A 138 12.06 25.18 -0.07
C HIS A 138 11.47 24.72 -1.41
N GLN A 139 10.59 23.73 -1.40
CA GLN A 139 10.00 23.17 -2.62
C GLN A 139 8.48 23.21 -2.54
N ALA A 140 7.83 23.48 -3.67
CA ALA A 140 6.41 23.29 -3.86
C ALA A 140 6.15 21.91 -4.49
N ASN A 141 5.26 21.14 -3.90
CA ASN A 141 4.78 19.88 -4.46
C ASN A 141 3.29 20.04 -4.76
N CYS A 142 2.84 19.50 -5.88
CA CYS A 142 1.45 19.58 -6.32
C CYS A 142 0.98 18.21 -6.83
N ILE A 143 -0.19 17.77 -6.39
CA ILE A 143 -0.88 16.61 -6.94
C ILE A 143 -2.21 17.06 -7.52
N ILE A 144 -2.51 16.57 -8.72
CA ILE A 144 -3.81 16.70 -9.37
C ILE A 144 -4.25 15.29 -9.73
N GLY A 145 -5.43 14.88 -9.29
CA GLY A 145 -5.89 13.53 -9.57
C GLY A 145 -7.34 13.30 -9.17
N GLY A 146 -7.78 12.08 -9.36
CA GLY A 146 -9.14 11.63 -9.05
C GLY A 146 -9.25 10.12 -9.20
N LEU A 147 -10.48 9.60 -9.16
CA LEU A 147 -10.72 8.18 -9.38
C LEU A 147 -10.38 7.80 -10.83
N ALA A 148 -9.68 6.69 -10.97
CA ALA A 148 -9.37 6.06 -12.23
C ALA A 148 -10.26 4.83 -12.48
N PRO A 149 -10.34 4.32 -13.73
CA PRO A 149 -11.00 3.05 -14.01
C PRO A 149 -10.44 1.92 -13.16
N SER A 150 -11.31 1.03 -12.70
CA SER A 150 -10.92 -0.12 -11.90
C SER A 150 -10.05 -1.10 -12.69
N LEU A 151 -9.34 -2.00 -11.98
CA LEU A 151 -8.53 -3.05 -12.60
C LEU A 151 -9.34 -3.98 -13.54
N TYR A 152 -10.65 -4.09 -13.33
CA TYR A 152 -11.56 -4.93 -14.12
C TYR A 152 -12.10 -4.23 -15.37
N GLN A 153 -11.92 -2.92 -15.50
CA GLN A 153 -12.29 -2.13 -16.69
C GLN A 153 -11.08 -2.03 -17.63
N GLU A 154 -10.76 -3.15 -18.28
CA GLU A 154 -9.50 -3.31 -19.00
C GLU A 154 -9.27 -2.25 -20.08
N LYS A 155 -10.27 -1.97 -20.93
CA LYS A 155 -10.14 -1.01 -22.04
C LYS A 155 -9.92 0.41 -21.52
N GLU A 156 -10.74 0.84 -20.57
CA GLU A 156 -10.66 2.16 -19.96
C GLU A 156 -9.35 2.33 -19.19
N ARG A 157 -8.91 1.29 -18.49
CA ARG A 157 -7.64 1.28 -17.76
C ARG A 157 -6.45 1.41 -18.73
N LEU A 158 -6.42 0.64 -19.81
CA LEU A 158 -5.35 0.72 -20.83
C LEU A 158 -5.33 2.10 -21.51
N ALA A 159 -6.50 2.66 -21.83
CA ALA A 159 -6.59 4.02 -22.36
C ALA A 159 -6.07 5.07 -21.38
N THR A 160 -6.38 4.92 -20.08
CA THR A 160 -5.88 5.81 -19.02
C THR A 160 -4.37 5.71 -18.87
N VAL A 161 -3.81 4.50 -18.86
CA VAL A 161 -2.35 4.28 -18.80
C VAL A 161 -1.65 4.94 -19.99
N LEU A 162 -2.21 4.81 -21.21
CA LEU A 162 -1.67 5.45 -22.39
C LEU A 162 -1.75 6.98 -22.28
N LEU A 163 -2.88 7.51 -21.82
CA LEU A 163 -3.07 8.95 -21.58
C LEU A 163 -2.04 9.49 -20.58
N CYS A 164 -1.87 8.81 -19.44
CA CYS A 164 -0.87 9.19 -18.43
C CYS A 164 0.55 9.20 -19.01
N ASN A 165 0.91 8.22 -19.83
CA ASN A 165 2.21 8.21 -20.50
C ASN A 165 2.40 9.38 -21.49
N ILE A 166 1.36 9.76 -22.23
CA ILE A 166 1.41 10.91 -23.13
C ILE A 166 1.53 12.21 -22.35
N LEU A 167 0.79 12.34 -21.24
CA LEU A 167 0.79 13.56 -20.43
C LEU A 167 2.08 13.73 -19.63
N GLY A 168 2.43 12.76 -18.80
CA GLY A 168 3.51 12.88 -17.83
C GLY A 168 4.36 11.60 -17.68
N GLY A 169 4.45 10.77 -18.73
CA GLY A 169 5.33 9.61 -18.72
C GLY A 169 6.81 9.98 -18.60
N PRO A 170 7.70 9.00 -18.35
CA PRO A 170 9.11 9.25 -18.00
C PRO A 170 9.95 9.86 -19.14
N ALA A 171 9.43 9.85 -20.36
CA ALA A 171 10.12 10.42 -21.51
C ALA A 171 10.06 11.95 -21.50
N SER A 172 11.16 12.60 -21.85
CA SER A 172 11.28 14.07 -21.88
C SER A 172 10.32 14.75 -22.88
N ASN A 173 9.80 14.02 -23.84
CA ASN A 173 8.83 14.50 -24.83
C ASN A 173 7.37 14.36 -24.39
N SER A 174 7.09 13.85 -23.20
CA SER A 174 5.72 13.89 -22.65
C SER A 174 5.28 15.36 -22.50
N ILE A 175 3.98 15.61 -22.67
CA ILE A 175 3.43 16.97 -22.76
C ILE A 175 3.79 17.82 -21.56
N LEU A 176 3.58 17.32 -20.36
CA LEU A 176 3.84 18.08 -19.13
C LEU A 176 5.34 18.28 -18.88
N ASN A 177 6.19 17.27 -19.13
CA ASN A 177 7.63 17.44 -19.04
C ASN A 177 8.14 18.49 -20.04
N SER A 178 7.68 18.43 -21.29
CA SER A 178 8.04 19.40 -22.31
C SER A 178 7.66 20.84 -21.94
N ILE A 179 6.45 21.03 -21.36
CA ILE A 179 5.96 22.37 -21.02
C ILE A 179 6.54 22.87 -19.70
N LEU A 180 6.44 22.08 -18.63
CA LEU A 180 6.74 22.54 -17.28
C LEU A 180 8.25 22.52 -17.00
N ARG A 181 8.94 21.46 -17.45
CA ARG A 181 10.37 21.30 -17.22
C ARG A 181 11.22 21.95 -18.31
N GLU A 182 11.06 21.49 -19.56
CA GLU A 182 11.97 21.88 -20.64
C GLU A 182 11.77 23.34 -21.09
N LYS A 183 10.51 23.75 -21.29
CA LYS A 183 10.20 25.09 -21.79
C LYS A 183 10.23 26.15 -20.71
N ASN A 184 9.75 25.88 -19.52
CA ASN A 184 9.57 26.88 -18.47
C ASN A 184 10.53 26.72 -17.28
N GLY A 185 11.13 25.54 -17.08
CA GLY A 185 12.06 25.29 -15.96
C GLY A 185 11.40 25.38 -14.57
N TRP A 186 10.08 25.16 -14.48
CA TRP A 186 9.33 25.33 -13.23
C TRP A 186 9.45 24.14 -12.30
N VAL A 187 9.70 22.95 -12.83
CA VAL A 187 9.75 21.70 -12.08
C VAL A 187 10.97 20.86 -12.45
N TYR A 188 11.41 20.03 -11.52
CA TYR A 188 12.46 19.04 -11.78
C TYR A 188 11.91 17.79 -12.49
N GLY A 189 10.68 17.39 -12.19
CA GLY A 189 10.02 16.26 -12.79
C GLY A 189 8.51 16.37 -12.68
N VAL A 190 7.84 15.68 -13.57
CA VAL A 190 6.39 15.46 -13.58
C VAL A 190 6.17 13.99 -13.84
N GLU A 191 5.32 13.38 -13.03
CA GLU A 191 4.89 12.00 -13.17
C GLU A 191 3.37 11.94 -13.29
N CYS A 192 2.88 11.00 -14.11
CA CYS A 192 1.45 10.81 -14.33
C CYS A 192 1.09 9.32 -14.38
#